data_ae24ba9d9a2bade430fbe075224a5f46
#
_entry.id   ae24ba9d9a2bade430fbe075224a5f46
#
_cell.length_a   1.000
_cell.length_b   1.000
_cell.length_c   1.000
_cell.angle_alpha   90.00
_cell.angle_beta   90.00
_cell.angle_gamma   90.00
#
_symmetry.space_group_name_H-M   'P 1'
#
loop_
_entity.id
_entity.type
_entity.pdbx_description
1 polymer ?
#
loop_
_entity_poly.entity_id
_entity_poly.type
_entity_poly.pdbx_seq_one_letter_code
_entity_poly.pdbx_strand_id
1 'polypeptide(L)'
;MRIEKIAILDEVVARVKDSDYCFIINHGGVTVAQFAKLRKALRALDSRLLVAKNTFLAKAAKAQGWSEEVNAMFTGSTAVVTGHGEPTAVAKAIMEFVKDSGGKASVKGADYDGKIVDAAMVEALSKVPGKNELRATLLMLLKEPATRLARVLSEKAKKEGGAPAAAAPAA
;
A
#
# COMPACT_ATOMS: atom_id res chain seq x y z
N MET A 1 26.97 23.70 7.08
CA MET A 1 26.55 22.42 7.70
C MET A 1 27.77 21.54 7.90
N ARG A 2 27.79 20.63 8.88
CA ARG A 2 28.86 19.64 8.99
C ARG A 2 28.75 18.64 7.84
N ILE A 3 29.88 18.17 7.31
CA ILE A 3 29.97 17.26 6.16
C ILE A 3 29.13 15.99 6.39
N GLU A 4 29.15 15.45 7.61
CA GLU A 4 28.36 14.27 8.02
C GLU A 4 26.83 14.45 7.83
N LYS A 5 26.32 15.67 8.13
CA LYS A 5 24.90 15.99 7.96
C LYS A 5 24.49 16.09 6.49
N ILE A 6 25.40 16.50 5.63
CA ILE A 6 25.18 16.57 4.19
C ILE A 6 25.11 15.15 3.64
N ALA A 7 26.05 14.28 4.01
CA ALA A 7 26.05 12.88 3.58
C ALA A 7 24.76 12.13 3.98
N ILE A 8 24.28 12.32 5.23
CA ILE A 8 23.01 11.72 5.67
C ILE A 8 21.83 12.28 4.86
N LEU A 9 21.84 13.57 4.56
CA LEU A 9 20.77 14.20 3.79
C LEU A 9 20.76 13.67 2.36
N ASP A 10 21.94 13.55 1.74
CA ASP A 10 22.08 13.03 0.38
C ASP A 10 21.62 11.56 0.30
N GLU A 11 21.91 10.74 1.32
CA GLU A 11 21.42 9.37 1.40
C GLU A 11 19.89 9.31 1.52
N VAL A 12 19.30 10.16 2.36
CA VAL A 12 17.83 10.24 2.50
C VAL A 12 17.19 10.70 1.20
N VAL A 13 17.74 11.74 0.58
CA VAL A 13 17.25 12.27 -0.71
C VAL A 13 17.36 11.22 -1.81
N ALA A 14 18.47 10.50 -1.91
CA ALA A 14 18.66 9.46 -2.91
C ALA A 14 17.60 8.36 -2.76
N ARG A 15 17.36 7.89 -1.53
CA ARG A 15 16.36 6.83 -1.26
C ARG A 15 14.93 7.26 -1.57
N VAL A 16 14.60 8.52 -1.33
CA VAL A 16 13.26 9.04 -1.61
C VAL A 16 13.09 9.31 -3.11
N LYS A 17 14.16 9.76 -3.81
CA LYS A 17 14.16 9.94 -5.27
C LYS A 17 13.96 8.65 -6.04
N ASP A 18 14.57 7.57 -5.57
CA ASP A 18 14.48 6.27 -6.22
C ASP A 18 13.14 5.56 -5.97
N SER A 19 12.19 6.16 -5.23
CA SER A 19 10.94 5.52 -4.87
C SER A 19 9.73 6.10 -5.61
N ASP A 20 8.81 5.21 -6.01
CA ASP A 20 7.57 5.56 -6.69
C ASP A 20 6.49 6.05 -5.71
N TYR A 21 6.62 5.70 -4.44
CA TYR A 21 5.69 6.08 -3.37
C TYR A 21 6.40 6.25 -2.03
N CYS A 22 5.78 7.03 -1.18
CA CYS A 22 6.26 7.33 0.15
C CYS A 22 5.11 7.36 1.16
N PHE A 23 5.08 6.39 2.09
CA PHE A 23 4.10 6.39 3.19
C PHE A 23 4.73 6.98 4.44
N ILE A 24 4.01 7.87 5.10
CA ILE A 24 4.42 8.54 6.33
C ILE A 24 3.63 7.94 7.50
N ILE A 25 4.37 7.34 8.44
CA ILE A 25 3.80 6.61 9.58
C ILE A 25 4.28 7.23 10.87
N ASN A 26 3.40 7.35 11.84
CA ASN A 26 3.75 7.60 13.23
C ASN A 26 4.08 6.27 13.92
N HIS A 27 5.19 6.21 14.64
CA HIS A 27 5.65 5.00 15.33
C HIS A 27 5.81 5.17 16.84
N GLY A 28 5.12 6.15 17.44
CA GLY A 28 5.22 6.41 18.87
C GLY A 28 4.80 5.20 19.72
N GLY A 29 5.70 4.72 20.58
CA GLY A 29 5.42 3.63 21.52
C GLY A 29 5.38 2.22 20.97
N VAL A 30 5.89 2.00 19.75
CA VAL A 30 6.00 0.67 19.12
C VAL A 30 7.23 -0.07 19.66
N THR A 31 7.12 -1.39 19.88
CA THR A 31 8.22 -2.23 20.32
C THR A 31 9.18 -2.59 19.17
N VAL A 32 10.44 -2.87 19.54
CA VAL A 32 11.47 -3.28 18.56
C VAL A 32 11.07 -4.54 17.79
N ALA A 33 10.42 -5.49 18.48
CA ALA A 33 9.95 -6.74 17.85
C ALA A 33 8.90 -6.48 16.77
N GLN A 34 7.95 -5.58 17.01
CA GLN A 34 6.93 -5.17 16.04
C GLN A 34 7.57 -4.45 14.84
N PHE A 35 8.53 -3.57 15.09
CA PHE A 35 9.30 -2.91 14.03
C PHE A 35 10.09 -3.90 13.16
N ALA A 36 10.66 -4.93 13.76
CA ALA A 36 11.39 -5.97 13.04
C ALA A 36 10.45 -6.79 12.12
N LYS A 37 9.24 -7.11 12.60
CA LYS A 37 8.20 -7.77 11.80
C LYS A 37 7.81 -6.91 10.59
N LEU A 38 7.53 -5.63 10.80
CA LEU A 38 7.20 -4.70 9.72
C LEU A 38 8.32 -4.61 8.69
N ARG A 39 9.57 -4.44 9.11
CA ARG A 39 10.71 -4.41 8.20
C ARG A 39 10.86 -5.69 7.38
N LYS A 40 10.58 -6.85 7.98
CA LYS A 40 10.62 -8.13 7.27
C LYS A 40 9.51 -8.21 6.22
N ALA A 41 8.29 -7.80 6.55
CA ALA A 41 7.16 -7.76 5.62
C ALA A 41 7.41 -6.80 4.45
N LEU A 42 7.91 -5.59 4.75
CA LEU A 42 8.21 -4.59 3.73
C LEU A 42 9.34 -5.01 2.79
N ARG A 43 10.36 -5.69 3.29
CA ARG A 43 11.45 -6.21 2.43
C ARG A 43 10.96 -7.24 1.42
N ALA A 44 9.96 -8.05 1.76
CA ALA A 44 9.34 -8.99 0.83
C ALA A 44 8.55 -8.30 -0.29
N LEU A 45 8.22 -7.00 -0.11
CA LEU A 45 7.51 -6.15 -1.06
C LEU A 45 8.43 -5.11 -1.74
N ASP A 46 9.73 -5.33 -1.73
CA ASP A 46 10.76 -4.39 -2.25
C ASP A 46 10.65 -2.97 -1.68
N SER A 47 10.17 -2.87 -0.44
CA SER A 47 9.99 -1.61 0.27
C SER A 47 10.92 -1.50 1.45
N ARG A 48 11.33 -0.29 1.78
CA ARG A 48 12.25 -0.02 2.88
C ARG A 48 11.64 0.96 3.87
N LEU A 49 11.83 0.67 5.16
CA LEU A 49 11.44 1.55 6.25
C LEU A 49 12.65 2.39 6.69
N LEU A 50 12.52 3.69 6.59
CA LEU A 50 13.50 4.67 7.03
C LEU A 50 12.96 5.47 8.22
N VAL A 51 13.74 5.57 9.28
CA VAL A 51 13.46 6.47 10.41
C VAL A 51 14.54 7.53 10.39
N ALA A 52 14.16 8.76 10.14
CA ALA A 52 15.07 9.90 10.11
C ALA A 52 14.50 11.09 10.88
N LYS A 53 15.37 12.03 11.23
CA LYS A 53 14.94 13.26 11.88
C LYS A 53 14.04 14.07 10.95
N ASN A 54 12.91 14.58 11.47
CA ASN A 54 11.91 15.31 10.67
C ASN A 54 12.51 16.46 9.86
N THR A 55 13.54 17.14 10.37
CA THR A 55 14.21 18.22 9.65
C THR A 55 14.97 17.75 8.40
N PHE A 56 15.43 16.48 8.35
CA PHE A 56 16.06 15.93 7.16
C PHE A 56 15.01 15.48 6.16
N LEU A 57 13.91 14.88 6.64
CA LEU A 57 12.76 14.50 5.80
C LEU A 57 12.14 15.73 5.13
N ALA A 58 11.93 16.82 5.87
CA ALA A 58 11.41 18.07 5.32
C ALA A 58 12.34 18.69 4.25
N LYS A 59 13.66 18.58 4.42
CA LYS A 59 14.62 19.05 3.41
C LYS A 59 14.63 18.15 2.18
N ALA A 60 14.52 16.84 2.36
CA ALA A 60 14.42 15.89 1.26
C ALA A 60 13.13 16.11 0.47
N ALA A 61 11.99 16.33 1.15
CA ALA A 61 10.71 16.66 0.53
C ALA A 61 10.78 17.94 -0.32
N LYS A 62 11.41 19.00 0.20
CA LYS A 62 11.63 20.24 -0.55
C LYS A 62 12.56 20.05 -1.77
N ALA A 63 13.57 19.21 -1.65
CA ALA A 63 14.49 18.92 -2.77
C ALA A 63 13.80 18.16 -3.91
N GLN A 64 12.67 17.46 -3.61
CA GLN A 64 11.86 16.74 -4.58
C GLN A 64 10.66 17.54 -5.10
N GLY A 65 10.44 18.74 -4.57
CA GLY A 65 9.29 19.56 -4.97
C GLY A 65 7.96 19.11 -4.40
N TRP A 66 7.98 18.33 -3.31
CA TRP A 66 6.75 17.96 -2.62
C TRP A 66 6.07 19.20 -2.05
N SER A 67 4.73 19.19 -2.03
CA SER A 67 3.96 20.33 -1.53
C SER A 67 4.23 20.60 -0.04
N GLU A 68 3.99 21.85 0.38
CA GLU A 68 4.21 22.26 1.77
C GLU A 68 3.31 21.52 2.77
N GLU A 69 2.20 20.97 2.32
CA GLU A 69 1.28 20.16 3.13
C GLU A 69 1.96 18.89 3.68
N VAL A 70 2.84 18.26 2.90
CA VAL A 70 3.64 17.11 3.36
C VAL A 70 4.58 17.50 4.49
N ASN A 71 5.11 18.72 4.45
CA ASN A 71 5.98 19.22 5.52
C ASN A 71 5.25 19.35 6.86
N ALA A 72 3.95 19.67 6.82
CA ALA A 72 3.11 19.72 8.02
C ALA A 72 2.91 18.34 8.67
N MET A 73 2.98 17.26 7.88
CA MET A 73 2.86 15.89 8.38
C MET A 73 4.11 15.40 9.13
N PHE A 74 5.27 16.04 8.95
CA PHE A 74 6.52 15.68 9.64
C PHE A 74 6.61 16.22 11.08
N THR A 75 5.54 16.06 11.86
CA THR A 75 5.50 16.42 13.28
C THR A 75 5.55 15.18 14.17
N GLY A 76 6.21 15.24 15.30
CA GLY A 76 6.34 14.11 16.25
C GLY A 76 7.20 12.96 15.72
N SER A 77 6.92 11.72 16.16
CA SER A 77 7.64 10.52 15.71
C SER A 77 7.22 10.16 14.29
N THR A 78 8.18 10.09 13.37
CA THR A 78 7.91 9.87 11.97
C THR A 78 8.83 8.80 11.39
N ALA A 79 8.25 7.82 10.75
CA ALA A 79 8.94 6.85 9.93
C ALA A 79 8.38 6.94 8.50
N VAL A 80 9.25 6.75 7.52
CA VAL A 80 8.93 6.83 6.10
C VAL A 80 9.16 5.47 5.48
N VAL A 81 8.17 4.98 4.74
CA VAL A 81 8.27 3.76 3.94
C VAL A 81 8.35 4.16 2.48
N THR A 82 9.43 3.79 1.84
CA THR A 82 9.69 4.06 0.42
C THR A 82 9.90 2.74 -0.31
N GLY A 83 9.52 2.68 -1.56
CA GLY A 83 9.74 1.47 -2.37
C GLY A 83 9.31 1.62 -3.81
N HIS A 84 9.57 0.54 -4.57
CA HIS A 84 9.14 0.34 -5.94
C HIS A 84 8.19 -0.86 -5.93
N GLY A 85 7.03 -0.78 -6.48
CA GLY A 85 6.13 -1.92 -6.54
C GLY A 85 4.68 -1.55 -6.31
N GLU A 86 3.91 -2.52 -5.78
CA GLU A 86 2.47 -2.32 -5.58
C GLU A 86 2.19 -1.57 -4.28
N PRO A 87 1.74 -0.31 -4.33
CA PRO A 87 1.44 0.49 -3.14
C PRO A 87 0.30 -0.11 -2.31
N THR A 88 -0.62 -0.87 -2.94
CA THR A 88 -1.74 -1.53 -2.26
C THR A 88 -1.28 -2.62 -1.29
N ALA A 89 -0.29 -3.42 -1.70
CA ALA A 89 0.28 -4.47 -0.84
C ALA A 89 1.01 -3.86 0.37
N VAL A 90 1.74 -2.77 0.16
CA VAL A 90 2.43 -2.03 1.22
C VAL A 90 1.43 -1.37 2.16
N ALA A 91 0.36 -0.75 1.63
CA ALA A 91 -0.70 -0.18 2.45
C ALA A 91 -1.38 -1.24 3.34
N LYS A 92 -1.64 -2.45 2.82
CA LYS A 92 -2.14 -3.59 3.61
C LYS A 92 -1.20 -3.93 4.76
N ALA A 93 0.11 -4.13 4.48
CA ALA A 93 1.10 -4.46 5.50
C ALA A 93 1.21 -3.36 6.58
N ILE A 94 1.11 -2.09 6.20
CA ILE A 94 1.11 -0.97 7.13
C ILE A 94 -0.16 -0.99 8.00
N MET A 95 -1.34 -1.24 7.43
CA MET A 95 -2.59 -1.29 8.18
C MET A 95 -2.66 -2.49 9.13
N GLU A 96 -2.11 -3.65 8.74
CA GLU A 96 -1.94 -4.81 9.64
C GLU A 96 -1.03 -4.45 10.82
N PHE A 97 0.09 -3.80 10.55
CA PHE A 97 1.00 -3.31 11.59
C PHE A 97 0.33 -2.31 12.54
N VAL A 98 -0.49 -1.39 12.05
CA VAL A 98 -1.27 -0.46 12.87
C VAL A 98 -2.21 -1.22 13.80
N LYS A 99 -2.88 -2.26 13.32
CA LYS A 99 -3.75 -3.14 14.13
C LYS A 99 -2.94 -3.90 15.17
N ASP A 100 -1.82 -4.51 14.79
CA ASP A 100 -0.94 -5.27 15.69
C ASP A 100 -0.30 -4.41 16.78
N SER A 101 -0.10 -3.13 16.49
CA SER A 101 0.45 -2.17 17.48
C SER A 101 -0.56 -1.71 18.53
N GLY A 102 -1.83 -2.12 18.42
CA GLY A 102 -2.90 -1.70 19.31
C GLY A 102 -3.19 -0.20 19.25
N GLY A 103 -3.08 0.41 18.06
CA GLY A 103 -3.36 1.83 17.83
C GLY A 103 -2.23 2.78 18.24
N LYS A 104 -1.06 2.26 18.65
CA LYS A 104 0.12 3.09 18.96
C LYS A 104 0.77 3.65 17.70
N ALA A 105 0.75 2.91 16.62
CA ALA A 105 1.14 3.39 15.30
C ALA A 105 -0.08 4.00 14.59
N SER A 106 0.13 5.05 13.81
CA SER A 106 -0.90 5.64 12.96
C SER A 106 -0.30 6.07 11.62
N VAL A 107 -1.09 5.98 10.58
CA VAL A 107 -0.72 6.54 9.26
C VAL A 107 -1.03 8.02 9.30
N LYS A 108 -0.11 8.85 8.83
CA LYS A 108 -0.31 10.30 8.70
C LYS A 108 -0.77 10.67 7.30
N GLY A 109 -0.22 9.99 6.31
CA GLY A 109 -0.51 10.20 4.91
C GLY A 109 0.48 9.46 4.04
N ALA A 110 0.35 9.64 2.74
CA ALA A 110 1.28 9.11 1.76
C ALA A 110 1.46 10.11 0.61
N ASP A 111 2.58 10.01 -0.07
CA ASP A 111 2.80 10.62 -1.37
C ASP A 111 2.88 9.52 -2.42
N TYR A 112 2.09 9.66 -3.48
CA TYR A 112 2.07 8.75 -4.61
C TYR A 112 2.01 9.56 -5.91
N ASP A 113 3.04 9.43 -6.75
CA ASP A 113 3.18 10.20 -8.00
C ASP A 113 3.03 11.73 -7.80
N GLY A 114 3.54 12.27 -6.69
CA GLY A 114 3.43 13.69 -6.38
C GLY A 114 2.04 14.13 -5.91
N LYS A 115 1.13 13.17 -5.66
CA LYS A 115 -0.19 13.45 -5.09
C LYS A 115 -0.21 13.05 -3.62
N ILE A 116 -0.66 13.98 -2.80
CA ILE A 116 -0.82 13.73 -1.38
C ILE A 116 -2.09 12.92 -1.16
N VAL A 117 -1.93 11.89 -0.37
CA VAL A 117 -2.98 10.96 0.02
C VAL A 117 -3.15 11.00 1.53
N ASP A 118 -4.33 11.34 1.98
CA ASP A 118 -4.68 11.36 3.41
C ASP A 118 -4.74 9.96 4.02
N ALA A 119 -4.69 9.88 5.34
CA ALA A 119 -4.79 8.62 6.08
C ALA A 119 -6.05 7.82 5.73
N ALA A 120 -7.19 8.48 5.53
CA ALA A 120 -8.44 7.83 5.13
C ALA A 120 -8.33 7.17 3.74
N MET A 121 -7.62 7.80 2.81
CA MET A 121 -7.42 7.26 1.47
C MET A 121 -6.39 6.12 1.48
N VAL A 122 -5.37 6.16 2.35
CA VAL A 122 -4.46 5.02 2.57
C VAL A 122 -5.22 3.81 3.11
N GLU A 123 -6.19 4.02 4.00
CA GLU A 123 -7.08 2.95 4.47
C GLU A 123 -7.94 2.39 3.32
N ALA A 124 -8.49 3.24 2.46
CA ALA A 124 -9.21 2.80 1.27
C ALA A 124 -8.29 2.00 0.31
N LEU A 125 -7.06 2.46 0.07
CA LEU A 125 -6.05 1.73 -0.72
C LEU A 125 -5.74 0.35 -0.13
N SER A 126 -5.71 0.21 1.18
CA SER A 126 -5.47 -1.09 1.83
C SER A 126 -6.57 -2.12 1.56
N LYS A 127 -7.79 -1.66 1.27
CA LYS A 127 -8.95 -2.51 0.91
C LYS A 127 -8.96 -2.91 -0.56
N VAL A 128 -8.19 -2.22 -1.40
CA VAL A 128 -8.10 -2.50 -2.84
C VAL A 128 -7.26 -3.77 -3.06
N PRO A 129 -7.74 -4.72 -3.86
CA PRO A 129 -6.98 -5.91 -4.24
C PRO A 129 -5.75 -5.55 -5.08
N GLY A 130 -4.77 -6.46 -5.15
CA GLY A 130 -3.59 -6.30 -5.97
C GLY A 130 -3.91 -6.21 -7.47
N LYS A 131 -2.97 -5.72 -8.27
CA LYS A 131 -3.14 -5.48 -9.71
C LYS A 131 -3.65 -6.70 -10.49
N ASN A 132 -3.13 -7.89 -10.17
CA ASN A 132 -3.54 -9.13 -10.83
C ASN A 132 -4.95 -9.57 -10.38
N GLU A 133 -5.30 -9.37 -9.13
CA GLU A 133 -6.65 -9.63 -8.61
C GLU A 133 -7.68 -8.68 -9.22
N LEU A 134 -7.34 -7.41 -9.42
CA LEU A 134 -8.19 -6.44 -10.12
C LEU A 134 -8.43 -6.85 -11.57
N ARG A 135 -7.39 -7.31 -12.27
CA ARG A 135 -7.52 -7.83 -13.63
C ARG A 135 -8.41 -9.07 -13.69
N ALA A 136 -8.25 -9.99 -12.74
CA ALA A 136 -9.09 -11.18 -12.63
C ALA A 136 -10.55 -10.80 -12.35
N THR A 137 -10.79 -9.83 -11.47
CA THR A 137 -12.14 -9.33 -11.17
C THR A 137 -12.79 -8.68 -12.41
N LEU A 138 -12.04 -7.90 -13.18
CA LEU A 138 -12.54 -7.33 -14.43
C LEU A 138 -12.94 -8.42 -15.44
N LEU A 139 -12.09 -9.43 -15.63
CA LEU A 139 -12.41 -10.57 -16.50
C LEU A 139 -13.63 -11.34 -16.01
N MET A 140 -13.77 -11.52 -14.69
CA MET A 140 -14.92 -12.17 -14.08
C MET A 140 -16.21 -11.36 -14.34
N LEU A 141 -16.16 -10.02 -14.18
CA LEU A 141 -17.31 -9.14 -14.45
C LEU A 141 -17.72 -9.18 -15.93
N LEU A 142 -16.78 -9.21 -16.85
CA LEU A 142 -17.07 -9.34 -18.28
C LEU A 142 -17.72 -10.70 -18.63
N LYS A 143 -17.34 -11.76 -17.93
CA LYS A 143 -17.88 -13.12 -18.11
C LYS A 143 -19.21 -13.36 -17.36
N GLU A 144 -19.53 -12.49 -16.36
CA GLU A 144 -20.68 -12.68 -15.48
C GLU A 144 -22.04 -12.78 -16.20
N PRO A 145 -22.36 -11.97 -17.23
CA PRO A 145 -23.64 -12.11 -17.94
C PRO A 145 -23.86 -13.50 -18.54
N ALA A 146 -22.84 -14.07 -19.17
CA ALA A 146 -22.90 -15.42 -19.71
C ALA A 146 -23.06 -16.49 -18.62
N THR A 147 -22.34 -16.33 -17.52
CA THR A 147 -22.40 -17.23 -16.36
C THR A 147 -23.77 -17.19 -15.67
N ARG A 148 -24.37 -16.00 -15.56
CA ARG A 148 -25.74 -15.84 -15.01
C ARG A 148 -26.80 -16.54 -15.88
N LEU A 149 -26.70 -16.38 -17.21
CA LEU A 149 -27.59 -17.10 -18.13
C LEU A 149 -27.46 -18.62 -18.01
N ALA A 150 -26.22 -19.12 -18.00
CA ALA A 150 -25.96 -20.56 -17.81
C ALA A 150 -26.51 -21.08 -16.50
N ARG A 151 -26.38 -20.32 -15.42
CA ARG A 151 -26.92 -20.67 -14.09
C ARG A 151 -28.45 -20.75 -14.12
N VAL A 152 -29.12 -19.74 -14.69
CA VAL A 152 -30.59 -19.73 -14.81
C VAL A 152 -31.10 -20.89 -15.63
N LEU A 153 -30.43 -21.21 -16.75
CA LEU A 153 -30.76 -22.36 -17.59
C LEU A 153 -30.56 -23.67 -16.82
N SER A 154 -29.48 -23.81 -16.06
CA SER A 154 -29.24 -25.00 -15.24
C SER A 154 -30.25 -25.16 -14.12
N GLU A 155 -30.69 -24.07 -13.50
CA GLU A 155 -31.74 -24.08 -12.48
C GLU A 155 -33.12 -24.44 -13.06
N LYS A 156 -33.43 -23.92 -14.27
CA LYS A 156 -34.67 -24.35 -14.98
C LYS A 156 -34.63 -25.83 -15.32
N ALA A 157 -33.52 -26.31 -15.90
CA ALA A 157 -33.34 -27.70 -16.22
C ALA A 157 -33.52 -28.64 -14.99
N LYS A 158 -33.00 -28.20 -13.83
CA LYS A 158 -33.19 -28.94 -12.57
C LYS A 158 -34.62 -28.92 -12.09
N LYS A 159 -35.36 -27.83 -12.29
CA LYS A 159 -36.79 -27.74 -11.89
C LYS A 159 -37.73 -28.54 -12.81
N GLU A 160 -37.34 -28.65 -14.10
CA GLU A 160 -38.13 -29.36 -15.11
C GLU A 160 -37.75 -30.86 -15.22
N GLY A 161 -36.93 -31.40 -14.29
CA GLY A 161 -36.58 -32.82 -14.22
C GLY A 161 -35.57 -33.29 -15.29
N GLY A 162 -34.93 -32.37 -15.99
CA GLY A 162 -33.89 -32.67 -16.95
C GLY A 162 -32.52 -32.87 -16.29
N ALA A 163 -31.85 -33.98 -16.58
CA ALA A 163 -30.47 -34.22 -16.17
C ALA A 163 -29.56 -33.11 -16.67
N PRO A 164 -28.56 -32.67 -15.90
CA PRO A 164 -27.67 -31.62 -16.34
C PRO A 164 -26.84 -32.11 -17.56
N ALA A 165 -27.07 -31.52 -18.69
CA ALA A 165 -26.18 -31.69 -19.83
C ALA A 165 -24.78 -31.17 -19.44
N ALA A 166 -23.86 -32.11 -19.29
CA ALA A 166 -22.43 -31.82 -19.09
C ALA A 166 -21.92 -30.98 -20.26
N ALA A 167 -21.67 -29.73 -20.02
CA ALA A 167 -20.92 -28.87 -20.94
C ALA A 167 -19.55 -28.61 -20.34
N ALA A 168 -18.62 -29.51 -20.57
CA ALA A 168 -17.24 -29.15 -20.90
C ALA A 168 -17.22 -28.78 -22.38
N PRO A 169 -16.30 -27.98 -22.86
CA PRO A 169 -14.90 -28.26 -22.81
C PRO A 169 -14.00 -27.06 -22.53
N ALA A 170 -12.89 -27.39 -21.94
CA ALA A 170 -11.64 -26.74 -22.14
C ALA A 170 -11.23 -26.70 -23.61
N ALA A 171 -10.72 -25.58 -24.03
CA ALA A 171 -9.67 -25.38 -24.99
C ALA A 171 -9.10 -23.98 -24.78
#